data_210312f6f2562db20bd5482a2682792c
#
_entry.id   210312f6f2562db20bd5482a2682792c
#
_cell.length_a   1.000
_cell.length_b   1.000
_cell.length_c   1.000
_cell.angle_alpha   90.00
_cell.angle_beta   90.00
_cell.angle_gamma   90.00
#
_symmetry.space_group_name_H-M   'P 1'
#
loop_
_entity.id
_entity.type
_entity.pdbx_description
1 polymer ?
#
loop_
_entity_poly.entity_id
_entity_poly.type
_entity_poly.pdbx_seq_one_letter_code
_entity_poly.pdbx_strand_id
1 'polypeptide(L)'
;MEKRILTDVERIERNERIARAYYAAYDKKAVKDGATYADWVYASHATYWSPYFGNGMIDLETNPISVEDSATMEALSYSIEFKDWGPIDFECYPSVNGVAWKTHFGAHRKSDDVFMDFFAYSYVHTNEYGEITHWETHVNSDYNDFLDVAIGEHGPYRESADDYMRAVMTKSPTTGSAGGLISALPG
;
A
#
# COMPACT_ATOMS: atom_id res chain seq x y z
N MET A 1 -19.19 -11.57 19.80
CA MET A 1 -20.01 -12.09 18.68
C MET A 1 -19.18 -13.17 18.01
N GLU A 2 -19.73 -14.36 17.81
CA GLU A 2 -19.01 -15.46 17.20
C GLU A 2 -18.77 -15.15 15.70
N LYS A 3 -17.53 -15.30 15.24
CA LYS A 3 -17.20 -15.03 13.81
C LYS A 3 -17.83 -16.14 12.95
N ARG A 4 -18.48 -15.77 11.87
CA ARG A 4 -19.07 -16.72 10.92
C ARG A 4 -18.04 -17.14 9.86
N ILE A 5 -17.91 -18.43 9.63
CA ILE A 5 -17.15 -18.98 8.51
C ILE A 5 -17.88 -18.61 7.20
N LEU A 6 -17.14 -18.09 6.24
CA LEU A 6 -17.64 -17.73 4.91
C LEU A 6 -17.68 -18.96 3.99
N THR A 7 -18.64 -19.01 3.07
CA THR A 7 -18.63 -19.96 1.97
C THR A 7 -17.51 -19.65 0.96
N ASP A 8 -17.15 -20.59 0.10
CA ASP A 8 -16.12 -20.38 -0.90
C ASP A 8 -16.43 -19.20 -1.83
N VAL A 9 -17.72 -19.03 -2.22
CA VAL A 9 -18.15 -17.91 -3.06
C VAL A 9 -17.96 -16.59 -2.31
N GLU A 10 -18.41 -16.49 -1.07
CA GLU A 10 -18.26 -15.29 -0.23
C GLU A 10 -16.78 -14.95 0.00
N ARG A 11 -15.92 -15.96 0.15
CA ARG A 11 -14.47 -15.76 0.28
C ARG A 11 -13.86 -15.18 -0.99
N ILE A 12 -14.19 -15.72 -2.17
CA ILE A 12 -13.71 -15.21 -3.46
C ILE A 12 -14.16 -13.75 -3.65
N GLU A 13 -15.45 -13.45 -3.42
CA GLU A 13 -15.98 -12.08 -3.52
C GLU A 13 -15.30 -11.11 -2.53
N ARG A 14 -15.06 -11.59 -1.31
CA ARG A 14 -14.35 -10.82 -0.29
C ARG A 14 -12.92 -10.50 -0.71
N ASN A 15 -12.21 -11.50 -1.22
CA ASN A 15 -10.83 -11.37 -1.66
C ASN A 15 -10.71 -10.42 -2.88
N GLU A 16 -11.66 -10.45 -3.80
CA GLU A 16 -11.72 -9.48 -4.90
C GLU A 16 -11.87 -8.04 -4.37
N ARG A 17 -12.74 -7.82 -3.38
CA ARG A 17 -12.91 -6.48 -2.77
C ARG A 17 -11.63 -5.97 -2.09
N ILE A 18 -10.84 -6.86 -1.46
CA ILE A 18 -9.53 -6.49 -0.88
C ILE A 18 -8.62 -5.89 -1.96
N ALA A 19 -8.49 -6.55 -3.11
CA ALA A 19 -7.66 -6.07 -4.20
C ALA A 19 -8.19 -4.77 -4.82
N ARG A 20 -9.50 -4.63 -4.99
CA ARG A 20 -10.12 -3.40 -5.51
C ARG A 20 -9.98 -2.22 -4.55
N ALA A 21 -10.00 -2.46 -3.25
CA ALA A 21 -9.75 -1.44 -2.25
C ALA A 21 -8.30 -0.92 -2.34
N TYR A 22 -7.32 -1.79 -2.64
CA TYR A 22 -5.94 -1.36 -2.90
C TYR A 22 -5.86 -0.42 -4.11
N TYR A 23 -6.45 -0.79 -5.23
CA TYR A 23 -6.49 0.07 -6.41
C TYR A 23 -7.12 1.43 -6.10
N ALA A 24 -8.26 1.43 -5.42
CA ALA A 24 -8.97 2.65 -5.03
C ALA A 24 -8.17 3.53 -4.07
N ALA A 25 -7.34 2.94 -3.20
CA ALA A 25 -6.52 3.68 -2.24
C ALA A 25 -5.50 4.61 -2.91
N TYR A 26 -5.04 4.28 -4.11
CA TYR A 26 -4.10 5.10 -4.88
C TYR A 26 -4.78 6.01 -5.90
N ASP A 27 -6.08 5.91 -6.09
CA ASP A 27 -6.82 6.87 -6.91
C ASP A 27 -6.90 8.22 -6.16
N LYS A 28 -6.40 9.28 -6.78
CA LYS A 28 -6.39 10.64 -6.21
C LYS A 28 -7.78 11.10 -5.76
N LYS A 29 -8.82 10.69 -6.46
CA LYS A 29 -10.20 11.02 -6.12
C LYS A 29 -10.61 10.27 -4.85
N ALA A 30 -10.34 8.97 -4.78
CA ALA A 30 -10.64 8.16 -3.60
C ALA A 30 -9.89 8.67 -2.36
N VAL A 31 -8.63 9.08 -2.50
CA VAL A 31 -7.87 9.70 -1.39
C VAL A 31 -8.51 10.99 -0.90
N LYS A 32 -8.99 11.85 -1.80
CA LYS A 32 -9.69 13.10 -1.44
C LYS A 32 -11.04 12.86 -0.77
N ASP A 33 -11.77 11.86 -1.25
CA ASP A 33 -13.12 11.53 -0.77
C ASP A 33 -13.07 10.62 0.48
N GLY A 34 -11.86 10.26 0.95
CA GLY A 34 -11.63 9.31 2.02
C GLY A 34 -11.82 7.88 1.52
N ALA A 35 -10.79 7.28 0.90
CA ALA A 35 -10.82 5.88 0.50
C ALA A 35 -11.20 5.01 1.70
N THR A 36 -12.14 4.11 1.50
CA THR A 36 -12.55 3.20 2.58
C THR A 36 -11.78 1.90 2.47
N TYR A 37 -11.05 1.60 3.52
CA TYR A 37 -10.35 0.32 3.72
C TYR A 37 -11.19 -0.67 4.52
N ALA A 38 -12.52 -0.50 4.52
CA ALA A 38 -13.43 -1.35 5.30
C ALA A 38 -13.34 -2.84 4.93
N ASP A 39 -12.82 -3.15 3.75
CA ASP A 39 -12.58 -4.52 3.33
C ASP A 39 -11.24 -5.10 3.81
N TRP A 40 -10.35 -4.29 4.37
CA TRP A 40 -9.08 -4.73 4.94
C TRP A 40 -9.22 -5.05 6.42
N VAL A 41 -9.77 -6.21 6.69
CA VAL A 41 -9.89 -6.73 8.06
C VAL A 41 -8.76 -7.71 8.30
N TYR A 42 -7.93 -7.43 9.29
CA TYR A 42 -6.77 -8.23 9.63
C TYR A 42 -7.09 -9.24 10.74
N ALA A 43 -6.55 -10.45 10.57
CA ALA A 43 -6.48 -11.42 11.66
C ALA A 43 -5.44 -10.94 12.70
N SER A 44 -5.54 -11.47 13.93
CA SER A 44 -4.48 -11.28 14.92
C SER A 44 -3.14 -11.77 14.36
N HIS A 45 -2.08 -10.99 14.58
CA HIS A 45 -0.73 -11.26 14.07
C HIS A 45 -0.64 -11.38 12.53
N ALA A 46 -1.53 -10.69 11.81
CA ALA A 46 -1.40 -10.55 10.37
C ALA A 46 -0.04 -9.92 10.05
N THR A 47 0.61 -10.42 9.01
CA THR A 47 1.95 -9.96 8.64
C THR A 47 1.96 -9.27 7.28
N TYR A 48 2.87 -8.30 7.13
CA TYR A 48 3.15 -7.64 5.87
C TYR A 48 4.62 -7.76 5.51
N TRP A 49 4.92 -7.91 4.24
CA TRP A 49 6.28 -7.91 3.72
C TRP A 49 6.38 -7.11 2.42
N SER A 50 7.46 -6.34 2.30
CA SER A 50 7.88 -5.69 1.07
C SER A 50 9.39 -5.48 1.10
N PRO A 51 10.12 -5.61 -0.01
CA PRO A 51 11.55 -5.35 -0.06
C PRO A 51 11.92 -3.91 0.33
N TYR A 52 10.96 -3.01 0.37
CA TYR A 52 11.17 -1.59 0.71
C TYR A 52 11.06 -1.28 2.20
N PHE A 53 10.62 -2.23 3.00
CA PHE A 53 10.45 -2.06 4.46
C PHE A 53 11.56 -2.72 5.28
N GLY A 54 12.72 -2.97 4.66
CA GLY A 54 13.83 -3.62 5.33
C GLY A 54 13.73 -5.15 5.30
N ASN A 55 14.59 -5.79 6.10
CA ASN A 55 14.69 -7.25 6.17
C ASN A 55 13.75 -7.81 7.23
N GLY A 56 12.61 -8.31 6.85
CA GLY A 56 11.72 -9.01 7.76
C GLY A 56 10.25 -8.75 7.52
N MET A 57 9.44 -9.56 8.19
CA MET A 57 7.99 -9.38 8.19
C MET A 57 7.59 -8.37 9.25
N ILE A 58 6.63 -7.52 8.88
CA ILE A 58 6.00 -6.60 9.81
C ILE A 58 4.77 -7.29 10.37
N ASP A 59 4.67 -7.36 11.69
CA ASP A 59 3.43 -7.72 12.38
C ASP A 59 2.53 -6.49 12.43
N LEU A 60 1.41 -6.55 11.71
CA LEU A 60 0.48 -5.42 11.57
C LEU A 60 -0.28 -5.10 12.86
N GLU A 61 -0.35 -6.03 13.82
CA GLU A 61 -0.98 -5.78 15.13
C GLU A 61 -0.08 -4.93 16.05
N THR A 62 1.23 -5.13 15.95
CA THR A 62 2.20 -4.45 16.82
C THR A 62 2.88 -3.26 16.16
N ASN A 63 2.83 -3.15 14.85
CA ASN A 63 3.40 -2.03 14.12
C ASN A 63 2.40 -0.87 14.04
N PRO A 64 2.77 0.34 14.45
CA PRO A 64 1.89 1.51 14.39
C PRO A 64 1.61 2.03 12.97
N ILE A 65 2.35 1.54 11.97
CA ILE A 65 2.20 1.94 10.56
C ILE A 65 1.40 0.86 9.84
N SER A 66 0.15 1.13 9.55
CA SER A 66 -0.71 0.23 8.78
C SER A 66 -0.41 0.31 7.27
N VAL A 67 -0.86 -0.70 6.53
CA VAL A 67 -0.79 -0.69 5.06
C VAL A 67 -1.63 0.47 4.49
N GLU A 68 -2.76 0.79 5.12
CA GLU A 68 -3.63 1.92 4.76
C GLU A 68 -2.90 3.26 4.89
N ASP A 69 -2.19 3.44 6.00
CA ASP A 69 -1.42 4.66 6.24
C ASP A 69 -0.30 4.80 5.22
N SER A 70 0.41 3.72 4.92
CA SER A 70 1.44 3.67 3.89
C SER A 70 0.89 4.09 2.53
N ALA A 71 -0.17 3.45 2.06
CA ALA A 71 -0.81 3.76 0.77
C ALA A 71 -1.26 5.23 0.68
N THR A 72 -1.87 5.74 1.75
CA THR A 72 -2.33 7.13 1.81
C THR A 72 -1.15 8.11 1.75
N MET A 73 -0.10 7.86 2.54
CA MET A 73 1.06 8.75 2.60
C MET A 73 1.85 8.75 1.29
N GLU A 74 2.03 7.60 0.66
CA GLU A 74 2.67 7.47 -0.66
C GLU A 74 1.90 8.26 -1.72
N ALA A 75 0.58 8.10 -1.80
CA ALA A 75 -0.25 8.82 -2.75
C ALA A 75 -0.16 10.34 -2.60
N LEU A 76 -0.06 10.84 -1.37
CA LEU A 76 0.12 12.26 -1.08
C LEU A 76 1.54 12.74 -1.42
N SER A 77 2.57 11.99 -1.02
CA SER A 77 3.97 12.37 -1.21
C SER A 77 4.36 12.40 -2.68
N TYR A 78 4.00 11.37 -3.43
CA TYR A 78 4.37 11.29 -4.84
C TYR A 78 3.70 12.40 -5.66
N SER A 79 2.56 12.89 -5.24
CA SER A 79 1.90 14.02 -5.89
C SER A 79 2.66 15.36 -5.79
N ILE A 80 3.75 15.43 -5.01
CA ILE A 80 4.62 16.62 -4.96
C ILE A 80 5.42 16.73 -6.26
N GLU A 81 6.09 15.67 -6.65
CA GLU A 81 6.99 15.64 -7.81
C GLU A 81 6.28 15.25 -9.12
N PHE A 82 5.13 14.57 -9.03
CA PHE A 82 4.36 14.09 -10.17
C PHE A 82 3.03 14.80 -10.33
N LYS A 83 2.59 15.00 -11.59
CA LYS A 83 1.33 15.70 -11.91
C LYS A 83 0.10 14.83 -11.71
N ASP A 84 0.19 13.61 -12.16
CA ASP A 84 -0.93 12.70 -12.43
C ASP A 84 -0.65 11.29 -11.90
N TRP A 85 0.09 11.23 -10.79
CA TRP A 85 0.38 9.98 -10.09
C TRP A 85 -0.88 9.18 -9.83
N GLY A 86 -0.83 7.91 -10.16
CA GLY A 86 -1.90 6.97 -9.86
C GLY A 86 -1.80 5.67 -10.65
N PRO A 87 -2.72 4.74 -10.37
CA PRO A 87 -2.83 3.50 -11.11
C PRO A 87 -3.38 3.78 -12.53
N ILE A 88 -2.78 3.10 -13.52
CA ILE A 88 -3.15 3.16 -14.93
C ILE A 88 -3.96 1.93 -15.30
N ASP A 89 -3.54 0.77 -14.81
CA ASP A 89 -4.13 -0.52 -15.12
C ASP A 89 -4.08 -1.45 -13.91
N PHE A 90 -5.01 -2.37 -13.83
CA PHE A 90 -5.19 -3.25 -12.69
C PHE A 90 -5.78 -4.59 -13.12
N GLU A 91 -5.11 -5.66 -12.71
CA GLU A 91 -5.57 -7.03 -12.88
C GLU A 91 -5.60 -7.74 -11.53
N CYS A 92 -6.68 -8.45 -11.19
CA CYS A 92 -6.75 -9.23 -9.96
C CYS A 92 -7.23 -10.65 -10.20
N TYR A 93 -6.76 -11.56 -9.37
CA TYR A 93 -6.97 -13.00 -9.45
C TYR A 93 -7.40 -13.53 -8.08
N PRO A 94 -8.71 -13.38 -7.73
CA PRO A 94 -9.23 -13.85 -6.46
C PRO A 94 -9.34 -15.37 -6.43
N SER A 95 -9.10 -15.94 -5.28
CA SER A 95 -9.26 -17.37 -4.97
C SER A 95 -9.93 -17.55 -3.61
N VAL A 96 -10.21 -18.79 -3.22
CA VAL A 96 -10.78 -19.07 -1.90
C VAL A 96 -9.83 -18.67 -0.76
N ASN A 97 -8.53 -18.80 -0.94
CA ASN A 97 -7.53 -18.60 0.11
C ASN A 97 -6.84 -17.23 0.08
N GLY A 98 -7.26 -16.35 -0.80
CA GLY A 98 -6.64 -15.03 -0.93
C GLY A 98 -6.80 -14.46 -2.34
N VAL A 99 -6.00 -13.43 -2.63
CA VAL A 99 -6.00 -12.75 -3.92
C VAL A 99 -4.59 -12.34 -4.31
N ALA A 100 -4.28 -12.47 -5.59
CA ALA A 100 -3.12 -11.84 -6.21
C ALA A 100 -3.61 -10.69 -7.11
N TRP A 101 -2.81 -9.64 -7.23
CA TRP A 101 -3.07 -8.59 -8.21
C TRP A 101 -1.79 -7.96 -8.73
N LYS A 102 -1.91 -7.38 -9.90
CA LYS A 102 -0.90 -6.55 -10.54
C LYS A 102 -1.47 -5.16 -10.75
N THR A 103 -0.72 -4.15 -10.40
CA THR A 103 -1.05 -2.75 -10.67
C THR A 103 0.05 -2.13 -11.51
N HIS A 104 -0.31 -1.48 -12.59
CA HIS A 104 0.56 -0.60 -13.34
C HIS A 104 0.36 0.82 -12.82
N PHE A 105 1.39 1.41 -12.26
CA PHE A 105 1.42 2.79 -11.80
C PHE A 105 2.21 3.64 -12.76
N GLY A 106 1.82 4.90 -12.90
CA GLY A 106 2.59 5.85 -13.69
C GLY A 106 2.24 7.29 -13.39
N ALA A 107 3.11 8.17 -13.83
CA ALA A 107 2.99 9.61 -13.64
C ALA A 107 3.92 10.39 -14.55
N HIS A 108 3.56 11.64 -14.85
CA HIS A 108 4.47 12.58 -15.50
C HIS A 108 5.19 13.41 -14.45
N ARG A 109 6.52 13.42 -14.51
CA ARG A 109 7.36 14.25 -13.64
C ARG A 109 7.11 15.74 -13.93
N LYS A 110 6.93 16.53 -12.89
CA LYS A 110 6.56 17.95 -13.03
C LYS A 110 7.65 18.81 -13.64
N SER A 111 8.91 18.46 -13.43
CA SER A 111 10.06 19.27 -13.87
C SER A 111 10.25 19.30 -15.38
N ASP A 112 9.95 18.22 -16.09
CA ASP A 112 10.28 18.06 -17.51
C ASP A 112 9.25 17.27 -18.31
N ASP A 113 8.12 16.90 -17.70
CA ASP A 113 7.03 16.16 -18.33
C ASP A 113 7.38 14.74 -18.79
N VAL A 114 8.47 14.17 -18.27
CA VAL A 114 8.85 12.78 -18.57
C VAL A 114 7.90 11.83 -17.87
N PHE A 115 7.35 10.87 -18.63
CA PHE A 115 6.53 9.80 -18.10
C PHE A 115 7.41 8.74 -17.42
N MET A 116 7.07 8.36 -16.21
CA MET A 116 7.70 7.30 -15.43
C MET A 116 6.64 6.33 -14.96
N ASP A 117 6.94 5.04 -14.98
CA ASP A 117 5.99 3.99 -14.60
C ASP A 117 6.69 2.80 -13.95
N PHE A 118 5.92 2.00 -13.22
CA PHE A 118 6.37 0.74 -12.65
C PHE A 118 5.19 -0.21 -12.39
N PHE A 119 5.51 -1.47 -12.11
CA PHE A 119 4.54 -2.49 -11.73
C PHE A 119 4.69 -2.90 -10.27
N ALA A 120 3.56 -2.95 -9.57
CA ALA A 120 3.45 -3.57 -8.26
C ALA A 120 2.65 -4.87 -8.35
N TYR A 121 3.12 -5.89 -7.64
CA TYR A 121 2.50 -7.20 -7.56
C TYR A 121 2.25 -7.51 -6.10
N SER A 122 1.01 -7.75 -5.73
CA SER A 122 0.68 -8.08 -4.35
C SER A 122 0.02 -9.45 -4.26
N TYR A 123 0.26 -10.10 -3.13
CA TYR A 123 -0.32 -11.39 -2.75
C TYR A 123 -0.89 -11.26 -1.35
N VAL A 124 -2.15 -11.57 -1.19
CA VAL A 124 -2.84 -11.53 0.10
C VAL A 124 -3.42 -12.89 0.39
N HIS A 125 -3.14 -13.43 1.57
CA HIS A 125 -3.74 -14.62 2.11
C HIS A 125 -4.83 -14.26 3.12
N THR A 126 -5.93 -14.99 3.07
CA THR A 126 -7.05 -14.81 3.99
C THR A 126 -7.44 -16.14 4.66
N ASN A 127 -7.98 -16.04 5.88
CA ASN A 127 -8.54 -17.18 6.60
C ASN A 127 -10.01 -17.45 6.20
N GLU A 128 -10.64 -18.43 6.85
CA GLU A 128 -12.02 -18.83 6.63
C GLU A 128 -13.06 -17.76 7.00
N TYR A 129 -12.65 -16.73 7.74
CA TYR A 129 -13.50 -15.58 8.10
C TYR A 129 -13.36 -14.41 7.12
N GLY A 130 -12.49 -14.53 6.11
CA GLY A 130 -12.14 -13.48 5.15
C GLY A 130 -11.25 -12.38 5.73
N GLU A 131 -10.52 -12.69 6.81
CA GLU A 131 -9.55 -11.77 7.41
C GLU A 131 -8.17 -11.99 6.78
N ILE A 132 -7.45 -10.92 6.54
CA ILE A 132 -6.08 -10.94 6.00
C ILE A 132 -5.14 -11.54 7.05
N THR A 133 -4.41 -12.58 6.67
CA THR A 133 -3.41 -13.22 7.53
C THR A 133 -1.99 -12.88 7.10
N HIS A 134 -1.78 -12.63 5.82
CA HIS A 134 -0.50 -12.23 5.26
C HIS A 134 -0.71 -11.38 4.02
N TRP A 135 0.16 -10.38 3.87
CA TRP A 135 0.21 -9.55 2.67
C TRP A 135 1.66 -9.33 2.28
N GLU A 136 1.99 -9.51 1.01
CA GLU A 136 3.29 -9.13 0.47
C GLU A 136 3.13 -8.31 -0.80
N THR A 137 4.03 -7.35 -1.01
CA THR A 137 4.07 -6.52 -2.21
C THR A 137 5.46 -6.50 -2.78
N HIS A 138 5.55 -6.80 -4.07
CA HIS A 138 6.76 -6.73 -4.88
C HIS A 138 6.60 -5.63 -5.93
N VAL A 139 7.72 -5.06 -6.36
CA VAL A 139 7.76 -4.08 -7.45
C VAL A 139 8.88 -4.44 -8.42
N ASN A 140 8.78 -4.00 -9.66
CA ASN A 140 9.87 -4.13 -10.61
C ASN A 140 10.95 -3.06 -10.38
N SER A 141 12.09 -3.21 -11.07
CA SER A 141 13.27 -2.33 -10.90
C SER A 141 13.00 -0.85 -11.19
N ASP A 142 12.03 -0.55 -12.05
CA ASP A 142 11.71 0.83 -12.46
C ASP A 142 11.18 1.66 -11.30
N TYR A 143 10.67 0.99 -10.26
CA TYR A 143 10.28 1.65 -9.01
C TYR A 143 11.46 2.34 -8.29
N ASN A 144 12.70 1.87 -8.48
CA ASN A 144 13.86 2.52 -7.90
C ASN A 144 14.07 3.92 -8.47
N ASP A 145 13.99 4.05 -9.81
CA ASP A 145 14.12 5.34 -10.48
C ASP A 145 12.95 6.27 -10.12
N PHE A 146 11.75 5.70 -9.97
CA PHE A 146 10.58 6.42 -9.51
C PHE A 146 10.77 6.96 -8.09
N LEU A 147 11.25 6.16 -7.14
CA LEU A 147 11.53 6.57 -5.76
C LEU A 147 12.61 7.64 -5.68
N ASP A 148 13.65 7.55 -6.50
CA ASP A 148 14.71 8.57 -6.55
C ASP A 148 14.13 9.96 -6.84
N VAL A 149 13.19 10.05 -7.75
CA VAL A 149 12.45 11.28 -8.03
C VAL A 149 11.46 11.62 -6.92
N ALA A 150 10.67 10.65 -6.47
CA ALA A 150 9.56 10.88 -5.55
C ALA A 150 10.03 11.33 -4.16
N ILE A 151 11.08 10.72 -3.64
CA ILE A 151 11.59 10.95 -2.27
C ILE A 151 13.10 11.23 -2.20
N GLY A 152 13.79 11.27 -3.34
CA GLY A 152 15.22 11.56 -3.42
C GLY A 152 16.11 10.40 -2.97
N GLU A 153 15.63 9.17 -3.01
CA GLU A 153 16.37 8.01 -2.57
C GLU A 153 16.08 6.77 -3.40
N HIS A 154 17.13 6.07 -3.81
CA HIS A 154 16.97 4.74 -4.40
C HIS A 154 16.50 3.73 -3.37
N GLY A 155 15.37 3.03 -3.68
CA GLY A 155 15.01 1.81 -2.96
C GLY A 155 15.91 0.63 -3.35
N PRO A 156 15.88 -0.53 -2.71
CA PRO A 156 14.95 -1.05 -1.70
C PRO A 156 15.55 -1.01 -0.28
N TYR A 157 16.00 0.08 0.24
CA TYR A 157 17.07 0.10 1.24
C TYR A 157 16.78 0.88 2.49
N ARG A 158 15.56 0.74 2.97
CA ARG A 158 15.28 1.21 4.32
C ARG A 158 15.64 0.12 5.31
N GLU A 159 16.25 0.51 6.41
CA GLU A 159 16.57 -0.42 7.48
C GLU A 159 15.32 -0.98 8.16
N SER A 160 14.22 -0.22 8.07
CA SER A 160 12.92 -0.60 8.65
C SER A 160 11.76 0.06 7.92
N ALA A 161 10.53 -0.41 8.17
CA ALA A 161 9.31 0.24 7.74
C ALA A 161 9.20 1.68 8.25
N ASP A 162 9.61 1.92 9.50
CA ASP A 162 9.59 3.25 10.10
C ASP A 162 10.51 4.21 9.35
N ASP A 163 11.68 3.77 8.93
CA ASP A 163 12.63 4.58 8.17
C ASP A 163 12.06 4.93 6.78
N TYR A 164 11.48 3.95 6.09
CA TYR A 164 10.76 4.20 4.83
C TYR A 164 9.64 5.22 5.01
N MET A 165 8.78 5.03 6.00
CA MET A 165 7.66 5.92 6.26
C MET A 165 8.11 7.33 6.65
N ARG A 166 9.20 7.48 7.41
CA ARG A 166 9.78 8.81 7.71
C ARG A 166 10.21 9.53 6.44
N ALA A 167 10.84 8.83 5.49
CA ALA A 167 11.24 9.43 4.22
C ALA A 167 10.03 9.89 3.39
N VAL A 168 9.00 9.06 3.29
CA VAL A 168 7.75 9.40 2.61
C VAL A 168 7.08 10.60 3.27
N MET A 169 6.97 10.61 4.61
CA MET A 169 6.32 11.68 5.38
C MET A 169 7.08 13.00 5.32
N THR A 170 8.41 12.97 5.23
CA THR A 170 9.24 14.18 5.10
C THR A 170 8.90 14.95 3.83
N LYS A 171 8.48 14.27 2.78
CA LYS A 171 8.06 14.85 1.50
C LYS A 171 6.57 15.18 1.43
N SER A 172 5.75 14.74 2.40
CA SER A 172 4.31 14.96 2.36
C SER A 172 3.92 16.41 2.66
N PRO A 173 3.05 17.03 1.84
CA PRO A 173 2.61 18.42 2.08
C PRO A 173 1.61 18.54 3.25
N THR A 174 1.09 17.44 3.76
CA THR A 174 0.04 17.41 4.79
C THR A 174 0.58 17.09 6.18
N THR A 175 1.41 17.97 6.71
CA THR A 175 1.87 17.87 8.11
C THR A 175 0.73 17.96 9.15
N GLY A 176 -0.46 18.45 8.75
CA GLY A 176 -1.59 18.62 9.66
C GLY A 176 -2.37 17.34 9.97
N SER A 177 -2.56 16.43 9.00
CA SER A 177 -3.25 15.15 9.24
C SER A 177 -2.28 14.02 9.58
N ALA A 178 -1.03 14.13 9.17
CA ALA A 178 0.04 13.21 9.56
C ALA A 178 0.56 13.47 10.99
N GLY A 179 0.17 14.56 11.64
CA GLY A 179 0.59 14.87 13.00
C GLY A 179 0.27 13.79 14.04
N GLY A 180 -0.81 13.03 13.82
CA GLY A 180 -1.14 11.86 14.63
C GLY A 180 -0.22 10.67 14.38
N LEU A 181 0.18 10.43 13.14
CA LEU A 181 1.09 9.34 12.74
C LEU A 181 2.53 9.64 13.17
N ILE A 182 3.01 10.88 12.98
CA ILE A 182 4.34 11.29 13.41
C ILE A 182 4.51 11.17 14.93
N SER A 183 3.47 11.44 15.69
CA SER A 183 3.51 11.31 17.16
C SER A 183 3.50 9.85 17.64
N ALA A 184 3.11 8.91 16.79
CA ALA A 184 3.11 7.46 17.09
C ALA A 184 4.44 6.78 16.75
N LEU A 185 5.34 7.44 15.99
CA LEU A 185 6.66 6.89 15.70
C LEU A 185 7.56 7.05 16.91
N PRO A 186 8.23 5.98 17.38
CA PRO A 186 9.20 6.09 18.47
C PRO A 186 10.33 7.04 18.07
N GLY A 187 10.68 7.96 18.98
CA GLY A 187 11.74 8.96 18.82
C GLY A 187 13.13 8.37 18.74
#